data_dd49732ac1fdfec3feff9d40e1745601
#
_entry.id   dd49732ac1fdfec3feff9d40e1745601
#
_cell.length_a   1.000
_cell.length_b   1.000
_cell.length_c   1.000
_cell.angle_alpha   90.00
_cell.angle_beta   90.00
_cell.angle_gamma   90.00
#
_symmetry.space_group_name_H-M   'P 1'
#
loop_
_entity.id
_entity.type
_entity.pdbx_description
1 polymer ?
#
loop_
_entity_poly.entity_id
_entity_poly.type
_entity_poly.pdbx_seq_one_letter_code
_entity_poly.pdbx_strand_id
1 'polypeptide(L)' 'MSELKDRRIRVNVLTPGQVATPLLEQLSDEAKAQFEAFIPRGKNGSPEEIATVALFLASDDSSYVNGMELIVDGGTTAV' A
#
# COMPACT_ATOMS: atom_id res chain seq x y z
N MET A 1 4.04 -22.15 -1.43
CA MET A 1 5.39 -21.50 -1.39
C MET A 1 6.54 -22.48 -1.50
N SER A 2 6.43 -23.69 -0.94
CA SER A 2 7.54 -24.65 -0.97
C SER A 2 7.96 -25.06 -2.39
N GLU A 3 7.04 -25.11 -3.33
CA GLU A 3 7.35 -25.43 -4.73
C GLU A 3 8.10 -24.32 -5.47
N LEU A 4 8.20 -23.12 -4.88
CA LEU A 4 8.90 -21.99 -5.48
C LEU A 4 10.34 -21.85 -5.01
N LYS A 5 10.74 -22.57 -3.97
CA LYS A 5 12.05 -22.34 -3.33
C LYS A 5 13.23 -22.57 -4.26
N ASP A 6 13.13 -23.55 -5.16
CA ASP A 6 14.20 -23.87 -6.10
C ASP A 6 14.26 -22.93 -7.30
N ARG A 7 13.24 -22.08 -7.45
CA ARG A 7 13.13 -21.16 -8.59
C ARG A 7 13.52 -19.74 -8.23
N ARG A 8 13.91 -19.49 -6.97
CA ARG A 8 14.26 -18.15 -6.47
C ARG A 8 13.19 -17.13 -6.75
N ILE A 9 11.93 -17.53 -6.59
CA ILE A 9 10.77 -16.64 -6.79
C ILE A 9 10.25 -16.26 -5.43
N ARG A 10 10.03 -14.95 -5.22
CA ARG A 10 9.37 -14.42 -4.04
C ARG A 10 7.96 -14.00 -4.40
N VAL A 11 7.03 -14.24 -3.50
CA VAL A 11 5.63 -13.86 -3.68
C VAL A 11 5.18 -13.11 -2.44
N ASN A 12 4.75 -11.86 -2.63
CA ASN A 12 4.23 -11.01 -1.57
C ASN A 12 2.95 -10.35 -2.05
N VAL A 13 2.13 -9.91 -1.11
CA VAL A 13 0.89 -9.19 -1.39
C VAL A 13 1.03 -7.76 -0.92
N LEU A 14 0.74 -6.81 -1.79
CA LEU A 14 0.68 -5.39 -1.44
C LEU A 14 -0.79 -4.99 -1.34
N THR A 15 -1.20 -4.54 -0.15
CA THR A 15 -2.59 -4.15 0.09
C THR A 15 -2.63 -2.65 0.38
N PRO A 16 -2.95 -1.81 -0.62
CA PRO A 16 -3.05 -0.38 -0.40
C PRO A 16 -4.35 -0.03 0.31
N GLY A 17 -4.33 1.06 1.07
CA GLY A 17 -5.53 1.65 1.61
C GLY A 17 -6.09 2.70 0.66
N GLN A 18 -6.61 3.78 1.23
CA GLN A 18 -7.22 4.86 0.46
C GLN A 18 -6.13 5.71 -0.20
N VAL A 19 -6.17 5.79 -1.52
CA VAL A 19 -5.16 6.48 -2.33
C VAL A 19 -5.86 7.60 -3.11
N ALA A 20 -5.19 8.75 -3.21
CA ALA A 20 -5.69 9.87 -4.00
C ALA A 20 -5.73 9.48 -5.47
N THR A 21 -6.94 9.45 -6.04
CA THR A 21 -7.20 9.12 -7.44
C THR A 21 -7.95 10.28 -8.08
N PRO A 22 -8.02 10.36 -9.42
CA PRO A 22 -8.82 11.39 -10.07
C PRO A 22 -10.27 11.41 -9.60
N LEU A 23 -10.85 10.25 -9.31
CA LEU A 23 -12.22 10.18 -8.81
C LEU A 23 -12.33 10.84 -7.43
N LEU A 24 -11.40 10.56 -6.54
CA LEU A 24 -11.37 11.13 -5.21
C LEU A 24 -11.13 12.64 -5.25
N GLU A 25 -10.28 13.09 -6.19
CA GLU A 25 -9.98 14.51 -6.37
C GLU A 25 -11.20 15.32 -6.83
N GLN A 26 -12.22 14.67 -7.40
CA GLN A 26 -13.47 15.33 -7.80
C GLN A 26 -14.42 15.62 -6.65
N LEU A 27 -14.15 15.07 -5.46
CA LEU A 27 -14.96 15.30 -4.30
C LEU A 27 -14.74 16.72 -3.77
N SER A 28 -15.73 17.24 -3.06
CA SER A 28 -15.59 18.51 -2.35
C SER A 28 -14.52 18.39 -1.25
N ASP A 29 -13.96 19.52 -0.83
CA ASP A 29 -12.99 19.54 0.25
C ASP A 29 -13.56 18.94 1.53
N GLU A 30 -14.83 19.21 1.80
CA GLU A 30 -15.52 18.66 2.96
C GLU A 30 -15.64 17.14 2.90
N ALA A 31 -16.00 16.58 1.73
CA ALA A 31 -16.08 15.14 1.56
C ALA A 31 -14.71 14.47 1.66
N LYS A 32 -13.68 15.10 1.08
CA LYS A 32 -12.29 14.59 1.21
C LYS A 32 -11.89 14.55 2.68
N ALA A 33 -12.18 15.60 3.43
CA ALA A 33 -11.83 15.67 4.86
C ALA A 33 -12.51 14.55 5.65
N GLN A 34 -13.77 14.23 5.33
CA GLN A 34 -14.49 13.16 6.00
C GLN A 34 -13.84 11.80 5.74
N PHE A 35 -13.43 11.54 4.50
CA PHE A 35 -12.73 10.29 4.18
C PHE A 35 -11.38 10.21 4.86
N GLU A 36 -10.62 11.30 4.87
CA GLU A 36 -9.29 11.32 5.47
C GLU A 36 -9.34 11.21 6.99
N ALA A 37 -10.45 11.56 7.61
CA ALA A 37 -10.62 11.48 9.06
C ALA A 37 -10.52 10.03 9.58
N PHE A 38 -10.78 9.04 8.72
CA PHE A 38 -10.66 7.63 9.10
C PHE A 38 -9.23 7.10 9.03
N ILE A 39 -8.30 7.88 8.50
CA ILE A 39 -6.91 7.48 8.33
C ILE A 39 -6.10 8.05 9.49
N PRO A 40 -5.45 7.22 10.33
CA PRO A 40 -4.65 7.74 11.44
C PRO A 40 -3.58 8.76 11.00
N ARG A 41 -3.00 8.60 9.82
CA ARG A 41 -2.07 9.59 9.28
C ARG A 41 -2.76 10.91 8.94
N GLY A 42 -4.05 10.90 8.68
CA GLY A 42 -4.85 12.10 8.41
C GLY A 42 -4.90 12.52 6.95
N LYS A 43 -4.26 11.78 6.07
CA LYS A 43 -4.23 12.08 4.63
C LYS A 43 -4.29 10.79 3.83
N ASN A 44 -4.90 10.86 2.65
CA ASN A 44 -4.86 9.77 1.67
C ASN A 44 -3.41 9.48 1.27
N GLY A 45 -3.15 8.24 0.89
CA GLY A 45 -1.89 7.89 0.28
C GLY A 45 -1.79 8.51 -1.11
N SER A 46 -0.57 8.86 -1.53
CA SER A 46 -0.33 9.27 -2.90
C SER A 46 -0.03 8.03 -3.75
N PRO A 47 -0.28 8.08 -5.08
CA PRO A 47 0.14 7.00 -5.97
C PRO A 47 1.64 6.73 -5.86
N GLU A 48 2.46 7.77 -5.67
CA GLU A 48 3.91 7.64 -5.51
C GLU A 48 4.28 6.86 -4.26
N GLU A 49 3.56 7.05 -3.17
CA GLU A 49 3.81 6.32 -1.94
C GLU A 49 3.57 4.81 -2.12
N ILE A 50 2.53 4.45 -2.86
CA ILE A 50 2.25 3.05 -3.16
C ILE A 50 3.28 2.50 -4.14
N ALA A 51 3.63 3.28 -5.17
CA ALA A 51 4.61 2.88 -6.17
C ALA A 51 5.99 2.62 -5.55
N THR A 52 6.40 3.43 -4.58
CA THR A 52 7.67 3.26 -3.87
C THR A 52 7.71 1.93 -3.13
N VAL A 53 6.63 1.55 -2.47
CA VAL A 53 6.53 0.27 -1.78
C VAL A 53 6.56 -0.89 -2.78
N ALA A 54 5.83 -0.76 -3.89
CA ALA A 54 5.84 -1.78 -4.94
C ALA A 54 7.25 -1.99 -5.49
N LEU A 55 7.98 -0.89 -5.72
CA LEU A 55 9.36 -0.94 -6.19
C LEU A 55 10.26 -1.66 -5.18
N PHE A 56 10.10 -1.36 -3.89
CA PHE A 56 10.84 -2.06 -2.84
C PHE A 56 10.61 -3.57 -2.91
N LEU A 57 9.35 -4.00 -3.02
CA LEU A 57 9.02 -5.42 -3.07
C LEU A 57 9.53 -6.10 -4.34
N ALA A 58 9.64 -5.34 -5.44
CA ALA A 58 10.12 -5.87 -6.72
C ALA A 58 11.66 -5.89 -6.81
N SER A 59 12.34 -5.22 -5.89
CA SER A 59 13.80 -5.04 -5.95
C SER A 59 14.52 -6.02 -5.04
N ASP A 60 15.84 -6.09 -5.20
CA ASP A 60 16.70 -6.91 -4.32
C ASP A 60 16.74 -6.37 -2.88
N ASP A 61 16.30 -5.13 -2.67
CA ASP A 61 16.22 -4.57 -1.32
C ASP A 61 15.30 -5.37 -0.41
N SER A 62 14.33 -6.08 -0.99
CA SER A 62 13.42 -6.94 -0.25
C SER A 62 13.76 -8.43 -0.41
N SER A 63 15.02 -8.76 -0.64
CA SER A 63 15.44 -10.11 -1.00
C SER A 63 15.09 -11.19 0.04
N TYR A 64 14.93 -10.81 1.29
CA TYR A 64 14.55 -11.75 2.36
C TYR A 64 13.07 -11.69 2.73
N VAL A 65 12.25 -10.92 1.98
CA VAL A 65 10.82 -10.75 2.21
C VAL A 65 10.06 -11.70 1.28
N ASN A 66 9.35 -12.64 1.86
CA ASN A 66 8.66 -13.68 1.09
C ASN A 66 7.44 -14.15 1.86
N GLY A 67 6.30 -14.25 1.18
CA GLY A 67 5.07 -14.77 1.77
C GLY A 67 4.36 -13.81 2.71
N MET A 68 4.62 -12.50 2.63
CA MET A 68 3.98 -11.54 3.52
C MET A 68 2.91 -10.72 2.81
N GLU A 69 1.97 -10.23 3.59
CA GLU A 69 1.04 -9.18 3.16
C GLU A 69 1.52 -7.85 3.76
N LEU A 70 1.84 -6.89 2.91
CA LEU A 70 2.27 -5.56 3.34
C LEU A 70 1.12 -4.59 3.15
N ILE A 71 0.56 -4.14 4.26
CA ILE A 71 -0.57 -3.21 4.27
C ILE A 71 -0.01 -1.79 4.29
N VAL A 72 -0.44 -0.97 3.32
CA VAL A 72 0.05 0.41 3.15
C VAL A 72 -1.16 1.33 3.13
N ASP A 73 -1.63 1.71 4.32
CA ASP A 73 -2.92 2.38 4.46
C ASP A 73 -2.92 3.54 5.47
N GLY A 74 -1.74 4.03 5.83
CA GLY A 74 -1.64 5.12 6.79
C GLY A 74 -2.10 4.76 8.20
N GLY A 75 -2.23 3.47 8.49
CA GLY A 75 -2.62 2.97 9.80
C GLY A 75 -4.09 2.61 9.94
N THR A 76 -4.88 2.72 8.88
CA THR A 76 -6.34 2.55 8.96
C THR A 76 -6.74 1.20 9.56
N THR A 77 -6.10 0.10 9.17
CA THR A 77 -6.43 -1.23 9.67
C THR A 77 -5.75 -1.57 11.00
N ALA A 78 -4.85 -0.72 11.46
CA ALA A 78 -4.12 -0.96 12.71
C ALA A 78 -4.87 -0.46 13.95
N VAL A 79 -5.99 0.24 13.77
CA VAL A 79 -6.77 0.83 14.85
C VAL A 79 -8.16 0.22 14.98
#